data_b35124bc3f0bbffb2e2543d4e7de1db9
#
_entry.id   b35124bc3f0bbffb2e2543d4e7de1db9
#
_cell.length_a   1.000
_cell.length_b   1.000
_cell.length_c   1.000
_cell.angle_alpha   90.00
_cell.angle_beta   90.00
_cell.angle_gamma   90.00
#
_symmetry.space_group_name_H-M   'P 1'
#
loop_
_entity.id
_entity.type
_entity.pdbx_description
1 polymer ?
#
loop_
_entity_poly.entity_id
_entity_poly.type
_entity_poly.pdbx_seq_one_letter_code
_entity_poly.pdbx_strand_id
1 'polypeptide(L)'
;DTRTGQLFTFQMSRLVRAVDGTDAIPVLTIDSPSTLDWNPVRDITAQTITAKLMVGDTDVTATGKCRFFWYRLLSTGALEAITTGAGDNDWEFVSLNKNVYKIDRNYIGDDITIVCKATYAASGTPASTPGTSDPAVSTVIRRRIPKIEADWEGVPTGVPDGTYAIFPRPVIRDTMGVIPNPSAMFNCHWYVKKSGDAGYAKVADGYSPRIPFSNGMMLKLEVEDRGPYVALTQGGKVLTQGGKAVVVRKFG
;
A
#
# COMPACT_ATOMS: atom_id res chain seq x y z
N ASP A 1 0.74 -18.06 31.33
CA ASP A 1 -0.41 -18.13 32.23
C ASP A 1 -0.87 -19.59 32.33
N THR A 2 -0.72 -20.17 33.51
CA THR A 2 -1.08 -21.57 33.77
C THR A 2 -2.59 -21.84 33.80
N ARG A 3 -3.43 -20.79 33.82
CA ARG A 3 -4.90 -20.87 33.80
C ARG A 3 -5.52 -20.93 32.42
N THR A 4 -4.89 -20.30 31.44
CA THR A 4 -5.46 -20.18 30.08
C THR A 4 -4.69 -21.00 29.06
N GLY A 5 -3.53 -21.56 29.37
CA GLY A 5 -2.66 -22.25 28.43
C GLY A 5 -2.09 -21.33 27.33
N GLN A 6 -2.31 -20.03 27.42
CA GLN A 6 -1.76 -19.08 26.46
C GLN A 6 -0.30 -18.79 26.77
N LEU A 7 0.53 -18.98 25.75
CA LEU A 7 1.94 -18.61 25.80
C LEU A 7 2.06 -17.13 25.40
N PHE A 8 2.45 -16.29 26.35
CA PHE A 8 2.79 -14.90 26.07
C PHE A 8 4.29 -14.80 25.87
N THR A 9 4.72 -14.50 24.65
CA THR A 9 6.13 -14.21 24.36
C THR A 9 6.36 -12.72 24.54
N PHE A 10 7.06 -12.34 25.62
CA PHE A 10 7.52 -10.97 25.79
C PHE A 10 8.92 -10.85 25.19
N GLN A 11 9.07 -10.04 24.17
CA GLN A 11 10.39 -9.67 23.67
C GLN A 11 10.93 -8.52 24.53
N MET A 12 11.72 -8.85 25.53
CA MET A 12 12.45 -7.84 26.30
C MET A 12 13.79 -7.57 25.63
N SER A 13 13.91 -6.40 25.00
CA SER A 13 15.21 -5.89 24.59
C SER A 13 15.93 -5.37 25.83
N ARG A 14 16.88 -6.14 26.37
CA ARG A 14 17.76 -5.68 27.43
C ARG A 14 18.90 -4.88 26.82
N LEU A 15 18.96 -3.58 27.08
CA LEU A 15 20.12 -2.77 26.77
C LEU A 15 21.29 -3.25 27.63
N VAL A 16 22.24 -3.95 27.04
CA VAL A 16 23.52 -4.26 27.71
C VAL A 16 24.45 -3.07 27.49
N ARG A 17 24.69 -2.30 28.54
CA ARG A 17 25.65 -1.19 28.49
C ARG A 17 27.06 -1.76 28.47
N ALA A 18 27.80 -1.53 27.39
CA ALA A 18 29.23 -1.82 27.33
C ALA A 18 29.99 -0.90 28.30
N VAL A 19 30.98 -1.43 29.00
CA VAL A 19 31.63 -0.74 30.15
C VAL A 19 32.62 0.34 29.69
N ASP A 20 33.06 0.31 28.42
CA ASP A 20 34.11 1.22 27.90
C ASP A 20 33.88 1.76 26.47
N GLY A 21 32.67 1.71 25.96
CA GLY A 21 32.26 2.43 24.72
C GLY A 21 32.87 1.94 23.41
N THR A 22 33.87 1.09 23.43
CA THR A 22 34.50 0.50 22.24
C THR A 22 33.79 -0.76 21.74
N ASP A 23 33.03 -1.44 22.63
CA ASP A 23 32.34 -2.69 22.32
C ASP A 23 30.80 -2.55 22.31
N ALA A 24 30.29 -1.35 22.04
CA ALA A 24 28.87 -1.14 21.95
C ALA A 24 28.30 -1.89 20.74
N ILE A 25 27.38 -2.82 21.02
CA ILE A 25 26.71 -3.63 19.99
C ILE A 25 25.76 -2.71 19.19
N PRO A 26 25.86 -2.69 17.86
CA PRO A 26 24.93 -1.95 17.01
C PRO A 26 23.48 -2.47 17.17
N VAL A 27 22.54 -1.56 17.40
CA VAL A 27 21.10 -1.88 17.50
C VAL A 27 20.36 -1.24 16.34
N LEU A 28 19.76 -2.09 15.51
CA LEU A 28 18.94 -1.67 14.38
C LEU A 28 17.47 -1.62 14.78
N THR A 29 16.83 -0.49 14.52
CA THR A 29 15.39 -0.29 14.71
C THR A 29 14.74 0.23 13.43
N ILE A 30 13.42 0.07 13.33
CA ILE A 30 12.59 0.69 12.30
C ILE A 30 11.44 1.44 12.97
N ASP A 31 10.94 2.49 12.31
CA ASP A 31 9.81 3.32 12.78
C ASP A 31 8.43 2.70 12.50
N SER A 32 8.40 1.43 12.15
CA SER A 32 7.17 0.66 11.90
C SER A 32 6.90 -0.33 13.03
N PRO A 33 5.64 -0.58 13.38
CA PRO A 33 5.28 -1.71 14.24
C PRO A 33 5.70 -3.04 13.59
N SER A 34 5.75 -4.11 14.39
CA SER A 34 6.06 -5.46 13.88
C SER A 34 5.08 -5.95 12.82
N THR A 35 3.87 -5.39 12.82
CA THR A 35 2.85 -5.58 11.81
C THR A 35 2.20 -4.24 11.51
N LEU A 36 2.21 -3.84 10.25
CA LEU A 36 1.58 -2.63 9.73
C LEU A 36 0.35 -3.03 8.91
N ASP A 37 -0.85 -2.78 9.43
CA ASP A 37 -2.07 -2.94 8.66
C ASP A 37 -2.29 -1.71 7.76
N TRP A 38 -2.46 -1.97 6.48
CA TRP A 38 -2.58 -0.92 5.47
C TRP A 38 -3.79 -1.13 4.58
N ASN A 39 -4.67 -0.14 4.55
CA ASN A 39 -5.78 -0.06 3.61
C ASN A 39 -5.47 0.96 2.51
N PRO A 40 -4.99 0.54 1.32
CA PRO A 40 -4.59 1.45 0.25
C PRO A 40 -5.76 2.21 -0.39
N VAL A 41 -7.00 1.86 -0.05
CA VAL A 41 -8.20 2.58 -0.49
C VAL A 41 -8.44 3.83 0.36
N ARG A 42 -8.05 3.81 1.63
CA ARG A 42 -8.14 4.97 2.53
C ARG A 42 -6.85 5.77 2.59
N ASP A 43 -5.74 5.07 2.65
CA ASP A 43 -4.41 5.66 2.66
C ASP A 43 -3.73 5.40 1.32
N ILE A 44 -3.91 6.37 0.41
CA ILE A 44 -3.35 6.33 -0.95
C ILE A 44 -1.86 6.70 -0.99
N THR A 45 -1.31 7.16 0.13
CA THR A 45 0.10 7.50 0.22
C THR A 45 0.94 6.23 0.33
N ALA A 46 2.16 6.30 -0.18
CA ALA A 46 3.10 5.21 0.01
C ALA A 46 3.41 5.03 1.49
N GLN A 47 3.39 3.78 1.97
CA GLN A 47 3.86 3.48 3.31
C GLN A 47 5.38 3.59 3.34
N THR A 48 5.89 4.33 4.31
CA THR A 48 7.32 4.60 4.44
C THR A 48 7.82 4.01 5.75
N ILE A 49 8.94 3.28 5.70
CA ILE A 49 9.59 2.68 6.85
C ILE A 49 11.03 3.17 6.89
N THR A 50 11.42 3.78 8.00
CA THR A 50 12.76 4.34 8.20
C THR A 50 13.53 3.51 9.19
N ALA A 51 14.72 3.06 8.79
CA ALA A 51 15.64 2.36 9.66
C ALA A 51 16.59 3.34 10.36
N LYS A 52 16.92 3.00 11.59
CA LYS A 52 17.85 3.75 12.44
C LYS A 52 18.83 2.79 13.11
N LEU A 53 20.13 3.11 13.04
CA LEU A 53 21.17 2.33 13.69
C LEU A 53 21.79 3.13 14.85
N MET A 54 21.74 2.53 16.03
CA MET A 54 22.33 3.06 17.25
C MET A 54 23.55 2.22 17.66
N VAL A 55 24.60 2.89 18.10
CA VAL A 55 25.77 2.26 18.74
C VAL A 55 25.94 2.89 20.11
N GLY A 56 25.57 2.16 21.16
CA GLY A 56 25.34 2.75 22.47
C GLY A 56 24.25 3.82 22.38
N ASP A 57 24.53 5.00 22.86
CA ASP A 57 23.61 6.15 22.83
C ASP A 57 23.76 7.03 21.56
N THR A 58 24.63 6.63 20.62
CA THR A 58 24.94 7.43 19.44
C THR A 58 24.16 6.92 18.21
N ASP A 59 23.45 7.83 17.55
CA ASP A 59 22.84 7.58 16.24
C ASP A 59 23.90 7.67 15.14
N VAL A 60 24.18 6.55 14.48
CA VAL A 60 25.16 6.45 13.41
C VAL A 60 24.54 6.38 12.01
N THR A 61 23.22 6.49 11.91
CA THR A 61 22.47 6.31 10.66
C THR A 61 23.00 7.17 9.51
N ALA A 62 23.32 8.44 9.76
CA ALA A 62 23.76 9.40 8.75
C ALA A 62 25.28 9.61 8.70
N THR A 63 26.07 8.86 9.47
CA THR A 63 27.52 9.13 9.65
C THR A 63 28.42 8.55 8.55
N GLY A 64 27.87 7.76 7.63
CA GLY A 64 28.65 6.99 6.65
C GLY A 64 29.33 5.74 7.26
N LYS A 65 29.21 5.51 8.57
CA LYS A 65 29.75 4.35 9.28
C LYS A 65 28.86 3.12 9.24
N CYS A 66 27.73 3.20 8.57
CA CYS A 66 26.81 2.07 8.40
C CYS A 66 26.24 2.02 6.98
N ARG A 67 25.73 0.84 6.63
CA ARG A 67 24.99 0.59 5.40
C ARG A 67 23.75 -0.20 5.73
N PHE A 68 22.65 0.09 5.02
CA PHE A 68 21.38 -0.59 5.17
C PHE A 68 21.08 -1.43 3.94
N PHE A 69 20.44 -2.58 4.17
CA PHE A 69 20.09 -3.55 3.14
C PHE A 69 18.66 -4.03 3.41
N TRP A 70 17.81 -3.89 2.41
CA TRP A 70 16.40 -4.27 2.50
C TRP A 70 16.14 -5.53 1.69
N TYR A 71 15.31 -6.39 2.25
CA TYR A 71 14.97 -7.67 1.66
C TYR A 71 13.49 -7.95 1.80
N ARG A 72 12.93 -8.66 0.83
CA ARG A 72 11.66 -9.36 0.95
C ARG A 72 11.93 -10.77 1.48
N LEU A 73 11.16 -11.20 2.47
CA LEU A 73 11.18 -12.59 2.93
C LEU A 73 10.23 -13.39 2.04
N LEU A 74 10.75 -14.30 1.27
CA LEU A 74 9.97 -15.18 0.41
C LEU A 74 9.29 -16.30 1.23
N SER A 75 8.25 -16.92 0.66
CA SER A 75 7.57 -18.07 1.28
C SER A 75 8.49 -19.28 1.52
N THR A 76 9.59 -19.36 0.80
CA THR A 76 10.66 -20.36 0.99
C THR A 76 11.55 -20.09 2.20
N GLY A 77 11.39 -18.92 2.86
CA GLY A 77 12.30 -18.45 3.91
C GLY A 77 13.55 -17.75 3.39
N ALA A 78 13.76 -17.69 2.08
CA ALA A 78 14.89 -16.97 1.47
C ALA A 78 14.67 -15.45 1.51
N LEU A 79 15.76 -14.70 1.60
CA LEU A 79 15.76 -13.23 1.51
C LEU A 79 16.09 -12.81 0.08
N GLU A 80 15.19 -12.08 -0.54
CA GLU A 80 15.39 -11.46 -1.85
C GLU A 80 15.71 -9.98 -1.68
N ALA A 81 16.87 -9.56 -2.22
CA ALA A 81 17.34 -8.18 -2.05
C ALA A 81 16.47 -7.18 -2.82
N ILE A 82 16.20 -6.05 -2.21
CA ILE A 82 15.48 -4.92 -2.81
C ILE A 82 16.50 -3.89 -3.26
N THR A 83 16.45 -3.52 -4.53
CA THR A 83 17.39 -2.56 -5.12
C THR A 83 17.04 -1.12 -4.80
N THR A 84 17.99 -0.20 -4.98
CA THR A 84 17.79 1.24 -4.83
C THR A 84 17.03 1.81 -6.02
N GLY A 85 16.14 2.77 -5.79
CA GLY A 85 15.31 3.39 -6.84
C GLY A 85 14.02 2.62 -7.07
N ALA A 86 13.54 2.58 -8.30
CA ALA A 86 12.31 1.86 -8.68
C ALA A 86 12.43 0.34 -8.51
N GLY A 87 13.65 -0.17 -8.34
CA GLY A 87 13.90 -1.58 -8.09
C GLY A 87 13.40 -2.48 -9.21
N ASP A 88 13.05 -3.71 -8.83
CA ASP A 88 12.49 -4.71 -9.74
C ASP A 88 10.97 -4.55 -9.91
N ASN A 89 10.35 -3.73 -9.06
CA ASN A 89 8.91 -3.52 -9.01
C ASN A 89 8.59 -2.03 -8.98
N ASP A 90 7.50 -1.63 -9.61
CA ASP A 90 7.00 -0.25 -9.66
C ASP A 90 6.35 0.20 -8.33
N TRP A 91 6.05 -0.75 -7.43
CA TRP A 91 5.41 -0.50 -6.15
C TRP A 91 6.38 -0.42 -4.97
N GLU A 92 7.68 -0.61 -5.19
CA GLU A 92 8.69 -0.72 -4.15
C GLU A 92 9.89 0.18 -4.41
N PHE A 93 10.41 0.83 -3.39
CA PHE A 93 11.50 1.79 -3.51
C PHE A 93 12.38 1.81 -2.26
N VAL A 94 13.70 1.88 -2.45
CA VAL A 94 14.69 2.10 -1.39
C VAL A 94 15.44 3.40 -1.67
N SER A 95 15.58 4.29 -0.67
CA SER A 95 16.27 5.56 -0.80
C SER A 95 17.77 5.40 -1.11
N LEU A 96 18.40 6.48 -1.64
CA LEU A 96 19.85 6.49 -1.90
C LEU A 96 20.70 6.16 -0.67
N ASN A 97 20.32 6.66 0.50
CA ASN A 97 20.97 6.35 1.77
C ASN A 97 20.59 4.96 2.30
N LYS A 98 19.70 4.26 1.57
CA LYS A 98 19.22 2.92 1.86
C LYS A 98 18.56 2.71 3.24
N ASN A 99 18.43 3.73 4.06
CA ASN A 99 17.76 3.64 5.36
C ASN A 99 16.23 3.80 5.30
N VAL A 100 15.66 4.12 4.13
CA VAL A 100 14.21 4.29 3.93
C VAL A 100 13.71 3.32 2.87
N TYR A 101 12.71 2.55 3.24
CA TYR A 101 11.92 1.70 2.37
C TYR A 101 10.54 2.32 2.16
N LYS A 102 10.01 2.21 0.96
CA LYS A 102 8.63 2.61 0.62
C LYS A 102 7.93 1.52 -0.15
N ILE A 103 6.65 1.36 0.13
CA ILE A 103 5.73 0.52 -0.64
C ILE A 103 4.51 1.35 -1.00
N ASP A 104 4.09 1.30 -2.24
CA ASP A 104 2.94 2.05 -2.69
C ASP A 104 1.73 1.15 -2.98
N ARG A 105 0.60 1.76 -3.33
CA ARG A 105 -0.67 1.09 -3.56
C ARG A 105 -0.68 0.14 -4.77
N ASN A 106 0.35 0.15 -5.62
CA ASN A 106 0.49 -0.79 -6.73
C ASN A 106 0.86 -2.19 -6.25
N TYR A 107 1.31 -2.31 -4.99
CA TYR A 107 1.41 -3.63 -4.36
C TYR A 107 0.03 -4.28 -4.23
N ILE A 108 -0.11 -5.48 -4.76
CA ILE A 108 -1.39 -6.20 -4.88
C ILE A 108 -1.45 -7.48 -4.05
N GLY A 109 -0.33 -7.88 -3.43
CA GLY A 109 -0.32 -9.02 -2.51
C GLY A 109 -1.07 -8.71 -1.21
N ASP A 110 -1.38 -9.75 -0.43
CA ASP A 110 -2.05 -9.59 0.86
C ASP A 110 -1.07 -9.19 1.96
N ASP A 111 0.01 -9.96 2.13
CA ASP A 111 1.02 -9.75 3.15
C ASP A 111 2.41 -9.75 2.51
N ILE A 112 3.28 -8.87 3.00
CA ILE A 112 4.70 -8.86 2.64
C ILE A 112 5.54 -8.67 3.90
N THR A 113 6.54 -9.51 4.09
CA THR A 113 7.52 -9.35 5.18
C THR A 113 8.77 -8.67 4.63
N ILE A 114 9.07 -7.52 5.19
CA ILE A 114 10.26 -6.73 4.87
C ILE A 114 11.29 -6.90 5.99
N VAL A 115 12.53 -7.16 5.62
CA VAL A 115 13.66 -7.30 6.54
C VAL A 115 14.69 -6.25 6.21
N CYS A 116 15.07 -5.44 7.20
CA CYS A 116 16.22 -4.56 7.13
C CYS A 116 17.40 -5.19 7.86
N LYS A 117 18.58 -5.17 7.25
CA LYS A 117 19.86 -5.48 7.89
C LYS A 117 20.78 -4.29 7.80
N ALA A 118 21.71 -4.17 8.74
CA ALA A 118 22.69 -3.10 8.69
C ALA A 118 24.09 -3.61 9.01
N THR A 119 25.08 -3.14 8.27
CA THR A 119 26.50 -3.32 8.60
C THR A 119 27.03 -2.05 9.27
N TYR A 120 27.97 -2.20 10.19
CA TYR A 120 28.61 -1.10 10.89
C TYR A 120 30.13 -1.27 10.93
N ALA A 121 30.84 -0.14 10.82
CA ALA A 121 32.28 -0.08 11.07
C ALA A 121 32.61 1.15 11.91
N ALA A 122 33.22 0.94 13.09
CA ALA A 122 33.67 2.03 13.94
C ALA A 122 34.74 2.89 13.26
N SER A 123 35.58 2.24 12.44
CA SER A 123 36.61 2.87 11.58
C SER A 123 36.59 2.22 10.20
N GLY A 124 36.95 2.98 9.17
CA GLY A 124 36.96 2.50 7.79
C GLY A 124 35.56 2.44 7.14
N THR A 125 35.40 1.56 6.16
CA THR A 125 34.19 1.44 5.36
C THR A 125 33.36 0.24 5.84
N PRO A 126 32.05 0.42 6.11
CA PRO A 126 31.17 -0.71 6.44
C PRO A 126 31.13 -1.75 5.33
N ALA A 127 30.98 -3.03 5.72
CA ALA A 127 30.88 -4.13 4.79
C ALA A 127 29.78 -3.89 3.74
N SER A 128 30.03 -4.30 2.50
CA SER A 128 29.08 -4.15 1.38
C SER A 128 28.01 -5.24 1.36
N THR A 129 28.13 -6.26 2.21
CA THR A 129 27.19 -7.36 2.35
C THR A 129 27.03 -7.69 3.82
N PRO A 130 25.80 -7.78 4.36
CA PRO A 130 25.61 -8.12 5.75
C PRO A 130 25.86 -9.62 5.99
N GLY A 131 26.53 -9.92 7.11
CA GLY A 131 26.74 -11.26 7.63
C GLY A 131 25.53 -11.77 8.46
N THR A 132 25.72 -12.94 9.05
CA THR A 132 24.71 -13.56 9.93
C THR A 132 24.61 -12.91 11.32
N SER A 133 25.71 -12.30 11.78
CA SER A 133 25.81 -11.61 13.07
C SER A 133 25.41 -10.15 13.01
N ASP A 134 25.20 -9.59 11.81
CA ASP A 134 24.80 -8.20 11.68
C ASP A 134 23.36 -7.99 12.14
N PRO A 135 23.04 -6.82 12.73
CA PRO A 135 21.72 -6.56 13.25
C PRO A 135 20.68 -6.58 12.15
N ALA A 136 19.54 -7.21 12.45
CA ALA A 136 18.41 -7.34 11.55
C ALA A 136 17.11 -7.01 12.30
N VAL A 137 16.16 -6.40 11.58
CA VAL A 137 14.81 -6.12 12.06
C VAL A 137 13.82 -6.36 10.93
N SER A 138 12.61 -6.78 11.27
CA SER A 138 11.58 -7.05 10.26
C SER A 138 10.24 -6.45 10.65
N THR A 139 9.41 -6.20 9.65
CA THR A 139 8.01 -5.85 9.78
C THR A 139 7.19 -6.60 8.75
N VAL A 140 5.93 -6.87 9.08
CA VAL A 140 4.94 -7.44 8.15
C VAL A 140 4.00 -6.32 7.74
N ILE A 141 3.92 -6.04 6.46
CA ILE A 141 2.91 -5.13 5.90
C ILE A 141 1.75 -5.98 5.43
N ARG A 142 0.57 -5.74 5.98
CA ARG A 142 -0.68 -6.42 5.65
C ARG A 142 -1.56 -5.47 4.86
N ARG A 143 -1.76 -5.79 3.60
CA ARG A 143 -2.72 -5.07 2.77
C ARG A 143 -4.11 -5.64 3.03
N ARG A 144 -5.00 -4.80 3.53
CA ARG A 144 -6.38 -5.19 3.84
C ARG A 144 -7.35 -4.20 3.24
N ILE A 145 -8.15 -4.66 2.28
CA ILE A 145 -9.25 -3.88 1.71
C ILE A 145 -10.55 -4.50 2.22
N PRO A 146 -11.29 -3.82 3.10
CA PRO A 146 -12.60 -4.26 3.54
C PRO A 146 -13.59 -4.28 2.38
N LYS A 147 -14.72 -4.99 2.56
CA LYS A 147 -15.85 -4.95 1.62
C LYS A 147 -16.26 -3.49 1.40
N ILE A 148 -16.40 -3.13 0.13
CA ILE A 148 -16.80 -1.80 -0.30
C ILE A 148 -18.28 -1.84 -0.69
N GLU A 149 -19.01 -0.84 -0.24
CA GLU A 149 -20.42 -0.61 -0.56
C GLU A 149 -20.57 0.77 -1.20
N ALA A 150 -21.41 0.87 -2.22
CA ALA A 150 -21.69 2.11 -2.91
C ALA A 150 -23.17 2.42 -2.89
N ASP A 151 -23.47 3.69 -2.66
CA ASP A 151 -24.77 4.29 -2.68
C ASP A 151 -24.65 5.66 -3.35
N TRP A 152 -25.71 6.45 -3.42
CA TRP A 152 -25.69 7.82 -3.94
C TRP A 152 -26.61 8.75 -3.17
N GLU A 153 -26.33 10.03 -3.29
CA GLU A 153 -27.14 11.13 -2.81
C GLU A 153 -27.45 12.11 -3.96
N GLY A 154 -28.33 13.08 -3.72
CA GLY A 154 -28.68 14.10 -4.71
C GLY A 154 -29.67 13.62 -5.77
N VAL A 155 -30.31 12.48 -5.55
CA VAL A 155 -31.40 11.97 -6.39
C VAL A 155 -32.73 12.09 -5.61
N PRO A 156 -33.72 12.79 -6.14
CA PRO A 156 -35.04 12.86 -5.48
C PRO A 156 -35.73 11.50 -5.53
N THR A 157 -36.56 11.20 -4.54
CA THR A 157 -37.36 9.97 -4.47
C THR A 157 -38.47 9.91 -5.51
N GLY A 158 -38.80 11.01 -6.16
CA GLY A 158 -39.71 11.14 -7.28
C GLY A 158 -39.50 12.46 -7.99
N VAL A 159 -39.86 12.50 -9.26
CA VAL A 159 -39.90 13.73 -10.07
C VAL A 159 -41.31 13.89 -10.64
N PRO A 160 -41.81 15.13 -10.78
CA PRO A 160 -43.06 15.38 -11.50
C PRO A 160 -42.96 14.90 -12.95
N ASP A 161 -44.09 14.92 -13.67
CA ASP A 161 -44.10 14.63 -15.09
C ASP A 161 -43.21 15.63 -15.84
N GLY A 162 -42.35 15.09 -16.72
CA GLY A 162 -41.37 15.86 -17.49
C GLY A 162 -39.96 15.27 -17.39
N THR A 163 -39.02 15.95 -18.02
CA THR A 163 -37.59 15.58 -17.94
C THR A 163 -36.83 16.61 -17.15
N TYR A 164 -36.13 16.15 -16.13
CA TYR A 164 -35.37 16.99 -15.20
C TYR A 164 -33.89 16.63 -15.31
N ALA A 165 -33.02 17.53 -14.88
CA ALA A 165 -31.60 17.22 -14.68
C ALA A 165 -31.39 16.86 -13.21
N ILE A 166 -30.85 15.67 -12.97
CA ILE A 166 -30.35 15.28 -11.63
C ILE A 166 -28.81 15.29 -11.64
N PHE A 167 -28.22 15.48 -10.46
CA PHE A 167 -26.79 15.54 -10.24
C PHE A 167 -26.44 14.57 -9.12
N PRO A 168 -26.48 13.25 -9.41
CA PRO A 168 -26.20 12.24 -8.40
C PRO A 168 -24.75 12.30 -7.96
N ARG A 169 -24.50 12.08 -6.68
CA ARG A 169 -23.17 11.97 -6.10
C ARG A 169 -23.00 10.60 -5.46
N PRO A 170 -21.98 9.83 -5.85
CA PRO A 170 -21.73 8.53 -5.24
C PRO A 170 -21.22 8.69 -3.81
N VAL A 171 -21.68 7.83 -2.94
CA VAL A 171 -21.22 7.69 -1.56
C VAL A 171 -20.66 6.29 -1.40
N ILE A 172 -19.33 6.18 -1.32
CA ILE A 172 -18.62 4.91 -1.23
C ILE A 172 -18.16 4.72 0.21
N ARG A 173 -18.44 3.55 0.77
CA ARG A 173 -18.16 3.20 2.18
C ARG A 173 -17.44 1.88 2.28
N ASP A 174 -16.67 1.73 3.32
CA ASP A 174 -16.18 0.45 3.83
C ASP A 174 -16.61 0.27 5.30
N THR A 175 -16.10 -0.73 5.99
CA THR A 175 -16.41 -1.01 7.40
C THR A 175 -16.02 0.12 8.36
N MET A 176 -15.18 1.06 7.94
CA MET A 176 -14.76 2.23 8.71
C MET A 176 -15.59 3.48 8.38
N GLY A 177 -16.59 3.38 7.50
CA GLY A 177 -17.46 4.47 7.07
C GLY A 177 -17.17 5.01 5.69
N VAL A 178 -17.54 6.27 5.40
CA VAL A 178 -17.34 6.90 4.09
C VAL A 178 -15.86 7.01 3.76
N ILE A 179 -15.48 6.59 2.54
CA ILE A 179 -14.11 6.69 2.03
C ILE A 179 -13.85 8.15 1.63
N PRO A 180 -12.80 8.79 2.17
CA PRO A 180 -12.44 10.15 1.77
C PRO A 180 -11.86 10.15 0.33
N ASN A 181 -12.17 11.19 -0.44
CA ASN A 181 -11.67 11.38 -1.82
C ASN A 181 -11.81 10.14 -2.73
N PRO A 182 -13.01 9.53 -2.81
CA PRO A 182 -13.18 8.27 -3.52
C PRO A 182 -12.84 8.39 -5.03
N SER A 183 -12.86 9.60 -5.59
CA SER A 183 -12.48 9.86 -6.99
C SER A 183 -11.02 9.56 -7.32
N ALA A 184 -10.15 9.49 -6.32
CA ALA A 184 -8.77 9.07 -6.51
C ALA A 184 -8.63 7.55 -6.70
N MET A 185 -9.63 6.77 -6.24
CA MET A 185 -9.59 5.32 -6.14
C MET A 185 -10.56 4.62 -7.09
N PHE A 186 -11.69 5.25 -7.40
CA PHE A 186 -12.78 4.63 -8.13
C PHE A 186 -13.18 5.44 -9.36
N ASN A 187 -13.63 4.73 -10.39
CA ASN A 187 -14.41 5.27 -11.49
C ASN A 187 -15.89 5.01 -11.17
N CYS A 188 -16.75 5.96 -11.50
CA CYS A 188 -18.19 5.83 -11.33
C CYS A 188 -18.87 5.90 -12.67
N HIS A 189 -19.71 4.91 -12.97
CA HIS A 189 -20.44 4.78 -14.22
C HIS A 189 -21.94 4.76 -13.90
N TRP A 190 -22.68 5.63 -14.57
CA TRP A 190 -24.10 5.82 -14.35
C TRP A 190 -24.92 5.28 -15.51
N TYR A 191 -25.93 4.53 -15.18
CA TYR A 191 -26.84 3.88 -16.12
C TYR A 191 -28.26 4.25 -15.79
N VAL A 192 -29.10 4.35 -16.82
CA VAL A 192 -30.53 4.59 -16.69
C VAL A 192 -31.30 3.52 -17.43
N LYS A 193 -32.42 3.10 -16.85
CA LYS A 193 -33.39 2.23 -17.50
C LYS A 193 -34.76 2.92 -17.44
N LYS A 194 -35.40 3.07 -18.59
CA LYS A 194 -36.78 3.55 -18.70
C LYS A 194 -37.78 2.39 -18.60
N SER A 195 -39.02 2.70 -18.31
CA SER A 195 -40.10 1.72 -18.43
C SER A 195 -40.17 1.18 -19.85
N GLY A 196 -40.16 -0.14 -20.01
CA GLY A 196 -40.19 -0.81 -21.31
C GLY A 196 -38.80 -1.13 -21.90
N ASP A 197 -37.73 -0.56 -21.37
CA ASP A 197 -36.37 -0.91 -21.81
C ASP A 197 -35.98 -2.33 -21.37
N ALA A 198 -35.30 -3.07 -22.24
CA ALA A 198 -34.79 -4.42 -21.92
C ALA A 198 -33.69 -4.40 -20.86
N GLY A 199 -32.91 -3.33 -20.74
CA GLY A 199 -31.78 -3.20 -19.84
C GLY A 199 -31.39 -1.76 -19.50
N TYR A 200 -30.31 -1.63 -18.72
CA TYR A 200 -29.74 -0.35 -18.38
C TYR A 200 -28.81 0.16 -19.50
N ALA A 201 -28.92 1.41 -19.88
CA ALA A 201 -28.01 2.07 -20.81
C ALA A 201 -27.08 3.03 -20.04
N LYS A 202 -25.79 3.01 -20.35
CA LYS A 202 -24.83 3.95 -19.78
C LYS A 202 -25.12 5.37 -20.28
N VAL A 203 -25.20 6.32 -19.36
CA VAL A 203 -25.57 7.73 -19.66
C VAL A 203 -24.50 8.72 -19.24
N ALA A 204 -23.65 8.37 -18.27
CA ALA A 204 -22.63 9.30 -17.79
C ALA A 204 -21.51 8.57 -17.03
N ASP A 205 -20.41 9.29 -16.84
CA ASP A 205 -19.28 8.95 -15.99
C ASP A 205 -19.01 10.07 -14.98
N GLY A 206 -18.37 9.69 -13.86
CA GLY A 206 -17.86 10.65 -12.89
C GLY A 206 -18.72 10.84 -11.64
N TYR A 207 -18.31 11.82 -10.82
CA TYR A 207 -18.76 11.98 -9.43
C TYR A 207 -19.93 12.94 -9.25
N SER A 208 -20.33 13.72 -10.25
CA SER A 208 -21.52 14.58 -10.23
C SER A 208 -21.95 14.89 -11.65
N PRO A 209 -22.30 13.89 -12.44
CA PRO A 209 -22.72 14.12 -13.80
C PRO A 209 -24.11 14.75 -13.85
N ARG A 210 -24.37 15.48 -14.93
CA ARG A 210 -25.73 15.92 -15.24
C ARG A 210 -26.44 14.80 -16.00
N ILE A 211 -27.46 14.20 -15.40
CA ILE A 211 -28.25 13.12 -16.01
C ILE A 211 -29.66 13.59 -16.27
N PRO A 212 -30.17 13.53 -17.52
CA PRO A 212 -31.58 13.70 -17.81
C PRO A 212 -32.39 12.57 -17.16
N PHE A 213 -33.38 12.91 -16.36
CA PHE A 213 -34.16 11.95 -15.58
C PHE A 213 -35.64 12.32 -15.64
N SER A 214 -36.50 11.34 -15.81
CA SER A 214 -37.95 11.50 -15.81
C SER A 214 -38.62 10.46 -14.95
N ASN A 215 -39.92 10.71 -14.62
CA ASN A 215 -40.70 9.79 -13.81
C ASN A 215 -40.68 8.36 -14.39
N GLY A 216 -40.58 7.37 -13.52
CA GLY A 216 -40.50 5.95 -13.90
C GLY A 216 -39.15 5.46 -14.42
N MET A 217 -38.15 6.31 -14.50
CA MET A 217 -36.77 5.86 -14.76
C MET A 217 -36.12 5.27 -13.51
N MET A 218 -35.31 4.25 -13.73
CA MET A 218 -34.42 3.66 -12.71
C MET A 218 -32.99 4.08 -12.96
N LEU A 219 -32.27 4.45 -11.90
CA LEU A 219 -30.86 4.79 -11.91
C LEU A 219 -30.04 3.63 -11.37
N LYS A 220 -28.88 3.39 -11.96
CA LYS A 220 -27.89 2.40 -11.48
C LYS A 220 -26.51 3.05 -11.46
N LEU A 221 -25.79 2.82 -10.39
CA LEU A 221 -24.36 3.16 -10.24
C LEU A 221 -23.52 1.89 -10.30
N GLU A 222 -22.52 1.91 -11.15
CA GLU A 222 -21.41 0.95 -11.10
C GLU A 222 -20.15 1.65 -10.65
N VAL A 223 -19.46 1.08 -9.67
CA VAL A 223 -18.21 1.60 -9.14
C VAL A 223 -17.10 0.63 -9.52
N GLU A 224 -16.13 1.14 -10.24
CA GLU A 224 -14.96 0.38 -10.66
C GLU A 224 -13.73 0.90 -9.90
N ASP A 225 -13.01 -0.02 -9.24
CA ASP A 225 -11.71 0.30 -8.64
C ASP A 225 -10.72 0.69 -9.75
N ARG A 226 -10.08 1.85 -9.60
CA ARG A 226 -8.96 2.27 -10.47
C ARG A 226 -7.71 1.42 -10.27
N GLY A 227 -7.73 0.47 -9.36
CA GLY A 227 -6.69 -0.43 -8.87
C GLY A 227 -5.49 -0.67 -9.76
N PRO A 228 -4.45 -1.28 -9.29
CA PRO A 228 -3.18 -1.33 -10.01
C PRO A 228 -3.36 -1.99 -11.37
N TYR A 229 -3.11 -1.21 -12.41
CA TYR A 229 -2.93 -1.76 -13.74
C TYR A 229 -1.48 -2.21 -13.86
N VAL A 230 -1.26 -3.48 -14.10
CA VAL A 230 0.07 -4.03 -14.36
C VAL A 230 0.35 -3.89 -15.85
N ALA A 231 1.43 -3.22 -16.22
CA ALA A 231 1.89 -3.22 -17.60
C ALA A 231 2.31 -4.64 -17.98
N LEU A 232 1.75 -5.16 -19.08
CA LEU A 232 2.22 -6.43 -19.63
C LEU A 232 3.65 -6.27 -20.12
N THR A 233 4.52 -7.19 -19.73
CA THR A 233 5.90 -7.23 -20.18
C THR A 233 6.20 -8.51 -20.95
N GLN A 234 7.03 -8.39 -21.97
CA GLN A 234 7.59 -9.54 -22.68
C GLN A 234 9.10 -9.32 -22.83
N GLY A 235 9.88 -10.28 -22.35
CA GLY A 235 11.35 -10.16 -22.36
C GLY A 235 11.88 -8.96 -21.57
N GLY A 236 11.22 -8.57 -20.46
CA GLY A 236 11.59 -7.42 -19.64
C GLY A 236 11.23 -6.05 -20.21
N LYS A 237 10.52 -5.99 -21.35
CA LYS A 237 10.07 -4.73 -21.97
C LYS A 237 8.55 -4.61 -21.90
N VAL A 238 8.07 -3.41 -21.58
CA VAL A 238 6.64 -3.10 -21.58
C VAL A 238 6.08 -3.27 -22.99
N LEU A 239 5.01 -4.06 -23.12
CA LEU A 239 4.27 -4.17 -24.36
C LEU A 239 3.52 -2.88 -24.63
N THR A 240 3.60 -2.38 -25.85
CA THR A 240 2.88 -1.17 -26.27
C THR A 240 2.00 -1.46 -27.48
N GLN A 241 0.83 -0.83 -27.49
CA GLN A 241 -0.08 -0.82 -28.62
C GLN A 241 -0.48 0.63 -28.92
N GLY A 242 -0.23 1.09 -30.14
CA GLY A 242 -0.48 2.50 -30.50
C GLY A 242 0.31 3.50 -29.66
N GLY A 243 1.54 3.16 -29.21
CA GLY A 243 2.38 4.00 -28.37
C GLY A 243 1.98 4.07 -26.89
N LYS A 244 0.94 3.32 -26.48
CA LYS A 244 0.49 3.24 -25.08
C LYS A 244 0.85 1.87 -24.50
N ALA A 245 1.26 1.84 -23.22
CA ALA A 245 1.48 0.59 -22.52
C ALA A 245 0.20 -0.26 -22.49
N VAL A 246 0.33 -1.53 -22.85
CA VAL A 246 -0.76 -2.50 -22.65
C VAL A 246 -0.78 -2.85 -21.18
N VAL A 247 -1.85 -2.46 -20.51
CA VAL A 247 -2.03 -2.73 -19.08
C VAL A 247 -3.15 -3.75 -18.89
N VAL A 248 -2.96 -4.64 -17.97
CA VAL A 248 -4.00 -5.59 -17.52
C VAL A 248 -4.35 -5.30 -16.09
N ARG A 249 -5.63 -5.43 -15.77
CA ARG A 249 -6.07 -5.46 -14.39
C ARG A 249 -5.76 -6.84 -13.82
N LYS A 250 -5.01 -6.91 -12.74
CA LYS A 250 -4.85 -8.16 -12.01
C LYS A 250 -6.11 -8.37 -11.18
N PHE A 251 -6.89 -9.38 -11.55
CA PHE A 251 -7.95 -9.87 -10.69
C PHE A 251 -7.30 -10.69 -9.57
N GLY A 252 -7.61 -10.33 -8.32
CA GLY A 252 -7.27 -11.12 -7.14
C GLY A 252 -8.13 -12.39 -7.08
#